data_ff9e74455af6cf1c1a76bec4e3669f01
#
_entry.id   ff9e74455af6cf1c1a76bec4e3669f01
#
_cell.length_a   1.000
_cell.length_b   1.000
_cell.length_c   1.000
_cell.angle_alpha   90.00
_cell.angle_beta   90.00
_cell.angle_gamma   90.00
#
_symmetry.space_group_name_H-M   'P 1'
#
loop_
_entity.id
_entity.type
_entity.pdbx_description
1 polymer ?
#
loop_
_entity_poly.entity_id
_entity_poly.type
_entity_poly.pdbx_seq_one_letter_code
_entity_poly.pdbx_strand_id
1 'polypeptide(L)'
;MKLTTTLKSLLTEIASIESIASAIRGNQVCVIYYDGDEPGGKGLRLIEPVCLGTTKRGNKAVRAYDVEGASHTGFLGKQILPGWRIFRLDKIMSLNPTGEVFTNPREGFNFNGDKTFAGGICIVKAEFEQNT
;
A
#
# COMPACT_ATOMS: atom_id res chain seq x y z
N MET A 1 -27.96 14.74 -5.54
CA MET A 1 -28.29 14.59 -4.11
C MET A 1 -27.03 14.35 -3.30
N LYS A 2 -26.82 15.16 -2.28
CA LYS A 2 -25.61 15.08 -1.44
C LYS A 2 -25.48 13.75 -0.72
N LEU A 3 -26.59 13.18 -0.27
CA LEU A 3 -26.60 11.90 0.44
C LEU A 3 -26.08 10.77 -0.45
N THR A 4 -26.49 10.73 -1.71
CA THR A 4 -26.02 9.72 -2.66
C THR A 4 -24.52 9.81 -2.88
N THR A 5 -23.98 11.02 -3.01
CA THR A 5 -22.54 11.25 -3.17
C THR A 5 -21.77 10.76 -1.94
N THR A 6 -22.29 11.04 -0.73
CA THR A 6 -21.67 10.59 0.52
C THR A 6 -21.64 9.05 0.61
N LEU A 7 -22.74 8.39 0.24
CA LEU A 7 -22.81 6.94 0.22
C LEU A 7 -21.81 6.34 -0.78
N LYS A 8 -21.68 6.93 -1.97
CA LYS A 8 -20.70 6.49 -2.95
C LYS A 8 -19.29 6.60 -2.41
N SER A 9 -18.95 7.69 -1.73
CA SER A 9 -17.62 7.89 -1.14
C SER A 9 -17.33 6.83 -0.08
N LEU A 10 -18.30 6.53 0.78
CA LEU A 10 -18.13 5.49 1.82
C LEU A 10 -17.96 4.11 1.20
N LEU A 11 -18.77 3.77 0.20
CA LEU A 11 -18.68 2.47 -0.47
C LEU A 11 -17.33 2.31 -1.18
N THR A 12 -16.82 3.37 -1.81
CA THR A 12 -15.53 3.35 -2.47
C THR A 12 -14.40 3.14 -1.46
N GLU A 13 -14.44 3.81 -0.31
CA GLU A 13 -13.46 3.63 0.75
C GLU A 13 -13.47 2.20 1.29
N ILE A 14 -14.64 1.66 1.58
CA ILE A 14 -14.78 0.28 2.07
C ILE A 14 -14.23 -0.71 1.05
N ALA A 15 -14.56 -0.55 -0.23
CA ALA A 15 -14.06 -1.41 -1.28
C ALA A 15 -12.54 -1.35 -1.39
N SER A 16 -11.95 -0.16 -1.25
CA SER A 16 -10.49 0.02 -1.28
C SER A 16 -9.81 -0.68 -0.10
N ILE A 17 -10.37 -0.56 1.09
CA ILE A 17 -9.86 -1.24 2.28
C ILE A 17 -9.91 -2.75 2.09
N GLU A 18 -11.03 -3.28 1.64
CA GLU A 18 -11.20 -4.73 1.40
C GLU A 18 -10.28 -5.24 0.32
N SER A 19 -10.14 -4.50 -0.77
CA SER A 19 -9.26 -4.88 -1.87
C SER A 19 -7.81 -4.99 -1.43
N ILE A 20 -7.32 -4.00 -0.69
CA ILE A 20 -5.94 -4.03 -0.22
C ILE A 20 -5.73 -5.09 0.87
N ALA A 21 -6.71 -5.25 1.76
CA ALA A 21 -6.66 -6.29 2.79
C ALA A 21 -6.58 -7.69 2.17
N SER A 22 -7.39 -7.94 1.15
CA SER A 22 -7.37 -9.20 0.40
C SER A 22 -6.02 -9.45 -0.26
N ALA A 23 -5.46 -8.41 -0.88
CA ALA A 23 -4.14 -8.50 -1.52
C ALA A 23 -3.05 -8.82 -0.50
N ILE A 24 -3.08 -8.18 0.66
CA ILE A 24 -2.11 -8.43 1.73
C ILE A 24 -2.24 -9.85 2.26
N ARG A 25 -3.46 -10.31 2.54
CA ARG A 25 -3.70 -11.66 3.05
C ARG A 25 -3.29 -12.74 2.05
N GLY A 26 -3.44 -12.46 0.77
CA GLY A 26 -3.07 -13.38 -0.30
C GLY A 26 -1.63 -13.26 -0.77
N ASN A 27 -0.83 -12.40 -0.14
CA ASN A 27 0.55 -12.14 -0.55
C ASN A 27 0.65 -11.83 -2.04
N GLN A 28 -0.27 -11.01 -2.56
CA GLN A 28 -0.40 -10.75 -3.98
C GLN A 28 0.48 -9.58 -4.43
N VAL A 29 1.19 -9.78 -5.52
CA VAL A 29 1.88 -8.70 -6.23
C VAL A 29 0.82 -7.92 -6.99
N CYS A 30 0.79 -6.61 -6.83
CA CYS A 30 -0.25 -5.76 -7.40
C CYS A 30 0.33 -4.63 -8.24
N VAL A 31 -0.44 -4.21 -9.25
CA VAL A 31 -0.21 -2.95 -9.95
C VAL A 31 -1.23 -1.96 -9.42
N ILE A 32 -0.75 -0.81 -8.95
CA ILE A 32 -1.63 0.29 -8.54
C ILE A 32 -1.38 1.49 -9.43
N TYR A 33 -2.42 2.35 -9.59
CA TYR A 33 -2.23 3.71 -10.06
C TYR A 33 -2.28 4.62 -8.84
N TYR A 34 -1.16 5.28 -8.57
CA TYR A 34 -1.04 6.15 -7.40
C TYR A 34 -1.10 7.61 -7.83
N ASP A 35 -1.98 8.38 -7.18
CA ASP A 35 -2.16 9.80 -7.46
C ASP A 35 -1.40 10.64 -6.44
N GLY A 36 -0.08 10.50 -6.43
CA GLY A 36 0.78 11.29 -5.57
C GLY A 36 0.79 12.75 -6.00
N ASP A 37 0.79 13.68 -5.03
CA ASP A 37 0.75 15.11 -5.31
C ASP A 37 2.09 15.66 -5.79
N GLU A 38 3.17 14.95 -5.50
CA GLU A 38 4.53 15.41 -5.77
C GLU A 38 4.95 15.12 -7.21
N PRO A 39 5.78 15.96 -7.83
CA PRO A 39 6.30 15.65 -9.16
C PRO A 39 6.99 14.28 -9.18
N GLY A 40 6.64 13.46 -10.17
CA GLY A 40 7.14 12.11 -10.30
C GLY A 40 6.44 11.09 -9.41
N GLY A 41 5.51 11.52 -8.54
CA GLY A 41 4.78 10.62 -7.64
C GLY A 41 3.54 9.99 -8.25
N LYS A 42 3.03 10.54 -9.34
CA LYS A 42 1.81 10.06 -9.99
C LYS A 42 2.16 9.03 -11.06
N GLY A 43 1.46 7.89 -11.05
CA GLY A 43 1.62 6.89 -12.10
C GLY A 43 1.44 5.47 -11.60
N LEU A 44 1.70 4.52 -12.50
CA LEU A 44 1.62 3.10 -12.20
C LEU A 44 2.81 2.65 -11.37
N ARG A 45 2.54 1.72 -10.43
CA ARG A 45 3.56 1.13 -9.57
C ARG A 45 3.30 -0.35 -9.40
N LEU A 46 4.36 -1.14 -9.44
CA LEU A 46 4.30 -2.56 -9.11
C LEU A 46 4.72 -2.70 -7.65
N ILE A 47 3.83 -3.23 -6.81
CA ILE A 47 4.04 -3.26 -5.36
C ILE A 47 3.76 -4.64 -4.76
N GLU A 48 4.40 -4.90 -3.62
CA GLU A 48 4.12 -6.03 -2.75
C GLU A 48 3.57 -5.46 -1.43
N PRO A 49 2.25 -5.37 -1.25
CA PRO A 49 1.68 -4.76 -0.06
C PRO A 49 1.76 -5.72 1.14
N VAL A 50 2.20 -5.21 2.28
CA VAL A 50 2.45 -6.05 3.46
C VAL A 50 1.71 -5.62 4.72
N CYS A 51 1.28 -4.37 4.80
CA CYS A 51 0.65 -3.87 6.01
C CYS A 51 -0.30 -2.71 5.71
N LEU A 52 -1.53 -2.84 6.20
CA LEU A 52 -2.51 -1.75 6.19
C LEU A 52 -2.63 -1.22 7.60
N GLY A 53 -2.53 0.07 7.77
CA GLY A 53 -2.65 0.70 9.08
C GLY A 53 -3.22 2.10 9.00
N THR A 54 -3.30 2.75 10.15
CA THR A 54 -3.72 4.15 10.25
C THR A 54 -2.53 4.98 10.68
N THR A 55 -2.19 6.00 9.90
CA THR A 55 -1.08 6.89 10.23
C THR A 55 -1.42 7.71 11.48
N LYS A 56 -0.40 8.33 12.07
CA LYS A 56 -0.58 9.19 13.25
C LYS A 56 -1.48 10.38 12.97
N ARG A 57 -1.64 10.76 11.71
CA ARG A 57 -2.57 11.82 11.28
C ARG A 57 -3.98 11.32 11.03
N GLY A 58 -4.22 10.02 11.17
CA GLY A 58 -5.55 9.44 11.00
C GLY A 58 -5.87 8.94 9.59
N ASN A 59 -4.91 8.92 8.68
CA ASN A 59 -5.13 8.44 7.32
C ASN A 59 -4.85 6.94 7.21
N LYS A 60 -5.73 6.22 6.52
CA LYS A 60 -5.42 4.84 6.15
C LYS A 60 -4.29 4.83 5.13
N ALA A 61 -3.33 3.94 5.33
CA ALA A 61 -2.18 3.84 4.46
C ALA A 61 -1.65 2.41 4.42
N VAL A 62 -0.85 2.14 3.39
CA VAL A 62 -0.33 0.80 3.11
C VAL A 62 1.18 0.87 3.06
N ARG A 63 1.84 0.01 3.83
CA ARG A 63 3.27 -0.26 3.67
C ARG A 63 3.41 -1.30 2.57
N ALA A 64 4.22 -1.00 1.58
CA ALA A 64 4.48 -1.91 0.48
C ALA A 64 5.92 -1.78 0.01
N TYR A 65 6.44 -2.87 -0.56
CA TYR A 65 7.70 -2.80 -1.28
C TYR A 65 7.41 -2.37 -2.71
N ASP A 66 7.94 -1.21 -3.08
CA ASP A 66 7.74 -0.62 -4.41
C ASP A 66 8.82 -1.18 -5.32
N VAL A 67 8.45 -2.09 -6.19
CA VAL A 67 9.39 -2.81 -7.05
C VAL A 67 9.80 -1.95 -8.24
N GLU A 68 8.81 -1.34 -8.90
CA GLU A 68 9.09 -0.44 -10.04
C GLU A 68 7.91 0.49 -10.27
N GLY A 69 8.15 1.57 -11.01
CA GLY A 69 7.12 2.51 -11.42
C GLY A 69 7.46 3.95 -11.05
N ALA A 70 6.44 4.82 -11.08
CA ALA A 70 6.59 6.23 -10.79
C ALA A 70 6.97 6.48 -9.33
N SER A 71 7.89 7.40 -9.09
CA SER A 71 8.36 7.72 -7.73
C SER A 71 8.86 9.16 -7.67
N HIS A 72 8.33 9.92 -6.72
CA HIS A 72 8.79 11.29 -6.49
C HIS A 72 10.25 11.33 -6.05
N THR A 73 10.63 10.48 -5.10
CA THR A 73 12.01 10.45 -4.59
C THR A 73 12.99 9.96 -5.65
N GLY A 74 12.55 9.02 -6.51
CA GLY A 74 13.34 8.61 -7.67
C GLY A 74 13.50 9.74 -8.69
N PHE A 75 12.43 10.51 -8.93
CA PHE A 75 12.46 11.68 -9.81
C PHE A 75 13.47 12.72 -9.34
N LEU A 76 13.57 12.93 -8.02
CA LEU A 76 14.55 13.86 -7.43
C LEU A 76 15.94 13.26 -7.27
N GLY A 77 16.13 11.99 -7.59
CA GLY A 77 17.42 11.33 -7.41
C GLY A 77 17.76 10.99 -5.96
N LYS A 78 16.79 11.12 -5.04
CA LYS A 78 17.01 10.88 -3.61
C LYS A 78 16.87 9.43 -3.20
N GLN A 79 16.10 8.66 -3.95
CA GLN A 79 15.89 7.24 -3.69
C GLN A 79 15.59 6.55 -5.01
N ILE A 80 16.27 5.44 -5.22
CA ILE A 80 16.09 4.62 -6.43
C ILE A 80 15.23 3.43 -6.06
N LEU A 81 14.27 3.07 -6.92
CA LEU A 81 13.50 1.85 -6.76
C LEU A 81 14.38 0.64 -7.11
N PRO A 82 14.18 -0.52 -6.46
CA PRO A 82 13.09 -0.83 -5.53
C PRO A 82 13.34 -0.32 -4.10
N GLY A 83 12.28 -0.24 -3.31
CA GLY A 83 12.40 0.16 -1.90
C GLY A 83 11.06 0.19 -1.17
N TRP A 84 11.14 0.31 0.14
CA TRP A 84 9.95 0.40 0.98
C TRP A 84 9.28 1.77 0.84
N ARG A 85 7.94 1.76 0.77
CA ARG A 85 7.11 2.97 0.63
C ARG A 85 5.87 2.89 1.49
N ILE A 86 5.31 4.06 1.81
CA ILE A 86 3.97 4.21 2.38
C ILE A 86 3.09 4.85 1.30
N PHE A 87 1.96 4.22 1.02
CA PHE A 87 0.96 4.74 0.09
C PHE A 87 -0.31 5.07 0.83
N ARG A 88 -0.80 6.29 0.71
CA ARG A 88 -2.10 6.66 1.28
C ARG A 88 -3.20 5.95 0.50
N LEU A 89 -4.14 5.35 1.22
CA LEU A 89 -5.21 4.59 0.59
C LEU A 89 -6.09 5.48 -0.31
N ASP A 90 -6.36 6.72 0.13
CA ASP A 90 -7.18 7.67 -0.65
C ASP A 90 -6.51 8.12 -1.95
N LYS A 91 -5.24 7.85 -2.13
CA LYS A 91 -4.50 8.18 -3.36
C LYS A 91 -4.26 6.96 -4.26
N ILE A 92 -4.66 5.79 -3.83
CA ILE A 92 -4.63 4.60 -4.68
C ILE A 92 -5.91 4.59 -5.52
N MET A 93 -5.78 4.96 -6.79
CA MET A 93 -6.92 5.12 -7.68
C MET A 93 -7.39 3.81 -8.29
N SER A 94 -6.48 2.83 -8.38
CA SER A 94 -6.81 1.48 -8.84
C SER A 94 -5.84 0.49 -8.24
N LEU A 95 -6.30 -0.75 -8.07
CA LEU A 95 -5.48 -1.84 -7.57
C LEU A 95 -5.85 -3.11 -8.32
N ASN A 96 -4.86 -3.71 -8.97
CA ASN A 96 -5.05 -4.91 -9.75
C ASN A 96 -4.00 -5.95 -9.39
N PRO A 97 -4.40 -7.08 -8.79
CA PRO A 97 -3.47 -8.19 -8.57
C PRO A 97 -2.97 -8.72 -9.92
N THR A 98 -1.68 -9.06 -9.97
CA THR A 98 -1.05 -9.54 -11.20
C THR A 98 -1.24 -11.04 -11.42
N GLY A 99 -1.68 -11.77 -10.40
CA GLY A 99 -1.70 -13.23 -10.41
C GLY A 99 -0.45 -13.84 -9.82
N GLU A 100 0.58 -13.04 -9.58
CA GLU A 100 1.78 -13.51 -8.89
C GLU A 100 1.66 -13.31 -7.39
N VAL A 101 2.31 -14.19 -6.63
CA VAL A 101 2.39 -14.08 -5.18
C VAL A 101 3.86 -13.98 -4.76
N PHE A 102 4.10 -13.32 -3.63
CA PHE A 102 5.44 -13.26 -3.06
C PHE A 102 5.46 -14.10 -1.78
N THR A 103 6.43 -14.98 -1.66
CA THR A 103 6.48 -15.98 -0.58
C THR A 103 7.49 -15.65 0.50
N ASN A 104 8.40 -14.73 0.20
CA ASN A 104 9.44 -14.31 1.14
C ASN A 104 9.33 -12.81 1.40
N PRO A 105 9.50 -12.38 2.65
CA PRO A 105 9.53 -10.95 2.94
C PRO A 105 10.79 -10.32 2.37
N ARG A 106 10.66 -9.08 1.93
CA ARG A 106 11.82 -8.28 1.55
C ARG A 106 12.58 -7.88 2.81
N GLU A 107 13.89 -7.66 2.65
CA GLU A 107 14.73 -7.17 3.74
C GLU A 107 14.13 -5.89 4.33
N GLY A 108 14.11 -5.81 5.64
CA GLY A 108 13.52 -4.67 6.35
C GLY A 108 12.05 -4.86 6.74
N PHE A 109 11.42 -5.97 6.36
CA PHE A 109 10.05 -6.24 6.79
C PHE A 109 10.00 -6.42 8.31
N ASN A 110 9.08 -5.68 8.96
CA ASN A 110 8.91 -5.76 10.40
C ASN A 110 7.78 -6.73 10.75
N PHE A 111 8.14 -7.89 11.31
CA PHE A 111 7.19 -8.92 11.72
C PHE A 111 6.30 -8.49 12.89
N ASN A 112 6.69 -7.44 13.62
CA ASN A 112 6.00 -7.01 14.85
C ASN A 112 5.12 -5.78 14.66
N GLY A 113 4.95 -5.31 13.43
CA GLY A 113 4.13 -4.14 13.15
C GLY A 113 4.87 -3.11 12.30
N ASP A 114 4.44 -1.86 12.35
CA ASP A 114 5.04 -0.79 11.58
C ASP A 114 4.98 0.51 12.36
N LYS A 115 6.14 1.08 12.67
CA LYS A 115 6.27 2.30 13.47
C LYS A 115 5.62 3.53 12.83
N THR A 116 5.41 3.51 11.53
CA THR A 116 4.74 4.61 10.81
C THR A 116 3.28 4.73 11.20
N PHE A 117 2.67 3.63 11.62
CA PHE A 117 1.26 3.61 11.99
C PHE A 117 1.07 3.90 13.47
N ALA A 118 -0.10 4.45 13.81
CA ALA A 118 -0.47 4.76 15.18
C ALA A 118 -0.38 3.50 16.05
N GLY A 119 0.35 3.59 17.15
CA GLY A 119 0.59 2.45 18.04
C GLY A 119 1.44 1.34 17.43
N GLY A 120 2.00 1.54 16.25
CA GLY A 120 2.74 0.51 15.54
C GLY A 120 1.88 -0.61 14.99
N ILE A 121 0.56 -0.40 14.92
CA ILE A 121 -0.42 -1.45 14.65
C ILE A 121 -0.69 -1.60 13.16
N CYS A 122 -0.54 -2.82 12.64
CA CYS A 122 -1.06 -3.20 11.34
C CYS A 122 -2.47 -3.78 11.52
N ILE A 123 -3.45 -3.19 10.85
CA ILE A 123 -4.82 -3.71 10.85
C ILE A 123 -4.85 -5.04 10.11
N VAL A 124 -4.16 -5.11 8.98
CA VAL A 124 -3.93 -6.34 8.22
C VAL A 124 -2.46 -6.40 7.89
N LYS A 125 -1.84 -7.55 8.09
CA LYS A 125 -0.42 -7.74 7.85
C LYS A 125 -0.19 -9.02 7.06
N ALA A 126 0.74 -8.98 6.11
CA ALA A 126 1.16 -10.15 5.37
C ALA A 126 1.81 -11.16 6.31
N GLU A 127 1.55 -12.43 6.09
CA GLU A 127 2.13 -13.52 6.85
C GLU A 127 3.06 -14.32 5.95
N PHE A 128 4.20 -14.67 6.50
CA PHE A 128 5.20 -15.49 5.81
C PHE A 128 5.54 -16.68 6.67
N GLU A 129 5.74 -17.83 6.03
CA GLU A 129 6.21 -19.00 6.75
C GLU A 129 7.62 -18.72 7.28
N GLN A 130 7.79 -18.90 8.58
CA GLN A 130 9.09 -18.79 9.21
C GLN A 130 9.69 -20.18 9.26
N ASN A 131 10.71 -20.39 8.45
CA ASN A 131 11.49 -21.61 8.51
C ASN A 131 12.42 -21.54 9.72
N THR A 132 12.14 -22.43 10.64
CA THR A 132 12.99 -22.61 11.83
C THR A 132 14.14 -23.56 11.53
#